data_a026f8e140d1332115fb0d74d5e6c3f8
#
_entry.id   a026f8e140d1332115fb0d74d5e6c3f8
#
_cell.length_a   1.000
_cell.length_b   1.000
_cell.length_c   1.000
_cell.angle_alpha   90.00
_cell.angle_beta   90.00
_cell.angle_gamma   90.00
#
_symmetry.space_group_name_H-M   'P 1'
#
loop_
_entity.id
_entity.type
_entity.pdbx_description
1 polymer ?
#
loop_
_entity_poly.entity_id
_entity_poly.type
_entity_poly.pdbx_seq_one_letter_code
_entity_poly.pdbx_strand_id
1 'polypeptide(L)'
;MLKEIMKNTIEYVNSFPKKERKSYGQFFTPIQTAEYMASLIRTESEKVKILDPGAGNGLLTAAVVEHLIARGTAREISVVLYENDKNIQSLLKKNIEIISSYCSQKQVKLFIKTQKENFIVDNQKYWEMQKSKGLFDIVISNPPYLKIRKEAAESVCMSEIVHGQPNMYFLFMAMAVKMLRTNGEFVFITPRSWTSGTYFKSFRSYFMDSMDIQRVHLFESRNSVFKGKEGHSDDILQETMITYGKKSKSQSRNIIIAISQNAQDLGKVKEIQVESGNCLPEGKEHYFVLPSDEEDLKVLNYMKKMPNTVEEAGFRFKTGQVVEFRNKEYIAWEKKESTIPLLHSCNVLEGRIVFPAQTEKPQYFVVKDESKKNVMENQNTVFLKRATAKEEKRRLQPALHLADAFAYKQFTAENHLNYLIKVGERISLCEVYGFYTLLSSDIWERYYRMLNGSTQVNSAELNTMPIPAKDVLQKIGKTAMREWK
;
A
#
# COMPACT_ATOMS: atom_id res chain seq x y z
N MET A 1 -21.91 -22.44 11.65
CA MET A 1 -21.74 -22.23 10.20
C MET A 1 -20.30 -21.95 9.85
N LEU A 2 -19.64 -20.87 10.33
CA LEU A 2 -18.27 -20.50 9.92
C LEU A 2 -17.21 -21.59 10.17
N LYS A 3 -17.27 -22.29 11.32
CA LYS A 3 -16.34 -23.39 11.62
C LYS A 3 -16.41 -24.56 10.63
N GLU A 4 -17.61 -24.86 10.13
CA GLU A 4 -17.82 -25.93 9.15
C GLU A 4 -17.28 -25.51 7.77
N ILE A 5 -17.53 -24.27 7.33
CA ILE A 5 -16.95 -23.71 6.11
C ILE A 5 -15.43 -23.72 6.18
N MET A 6 -14.85 -23.35 7.34
CA MET A 6 -13.40 -23.37 7.52
C MET A 6 -12.84 -24.80 7.50
N LYS A 7 -13.52 -25.77 8.08
CA LYS A 7 -13.12 -27.18 8.00
C LYS A 7 -13.05 -27.65 6.54
N ASN A 8 -14.08 -27.39 5.74
CA ASN A 8 -14.06 -27.69 4.31
C ASN A 8 -12.92 -26.99 3.57
N THR A 9 -12.60 -25.75 3.98
CA THR A 9 -11.50 -24.97 3.40
C THR A 9 -10.14 -25.60 3.72
N ILE A 10 -9.92 -26.05 4.95
CA ILE A 10 -8.67 -26.71 5.36
C ILE A 10 -8.49 -28.05 4.61
N GLU A 11 -9.56 -28.83 4.43
CA GLU A 11 -9.54 -30.06 3.63
C GLU A 11 -9.12 -29.76 2.17
N TYR A 12 -9.70 -28.71 1.56
CA TYR A 12 -9.35 -28.26 0.21
C TYR A 12 -7.88 -27.82 0.13
N VAL A 13 -7.43 -26.98 1.06
CA VAL A 13 -6.05 -26.45 1.09
C VAL A 13 -5.02 -27.58 1.23
N ASN A 14 -5.31 -28.61 2.02
CA ASN A 14 -4.43 -29.77 2.19
C ASN A 14 -4.36 -30.64 0.92
N SER A 15 -5.39 -30.60 0.08
CA SER A 15 -5.42 -31.33 -1.20
C SER A 15 -4.88 -30.56 -2.39
N PHE A 16 -4.63 -29.25 -2.26
CA PHE A 16 -4.25 -28.39 -3.38
C PHE A 16 -2.89 -27.69 -3.13
N PRO A 17 -1.90 -27.80 -4.04
CA PRO A 17 -0.54 -27.31 -3.83
C PRO A 17 -0.46 -25.78 -3.55
N LYS A 18 0.27 -25.39 -2.50
CA LYS A 18 0.46 -23.98 -2.09
C LYS A 18 0.99 -23.10 -3.23
N LYS A 19 1.87 -23.63 -4.09
CA LYS A 19 2.47 -22.91 -5.21
C LYS A 19 1.42 -22.50 -6.26
N GLU A 20 0.46 -23.36 -6.54
CA GLU A 20 -0.62 -23.09 -7.50
C GLU A 20 -1.59 -22.05 -6.96
N ARG A 21 -2.02 -22.15 -5.69
CA ARG A 21 -2.88 -21.14 -5.04
C ARG A 21 -2.26 -19.74 -5.04
N LYS A 22 -0.95 -19.64 -4.78
CA LYS A 22 -0.21 -18.38 -4.84
C LYS A 22 -0.20 -17.75 -6.24
N SER A 23 -0.19 -18.55 -7.32
CA SER A 23 -0.22 -18.03 -8.69
C SER A 23 -1.55 -17.33 -9.04
N TYR A 24 -2.63 -17.67 -8.35
CA TYR A 24 -3.93 -17.00 -8.46
C TYR A 24 -4.11 -15.82 -7.49
N GLY A 25 -3.10 -15.56 -6.63
CA GLY A 25 -3.18 -14.53 -5.60
C GLY A 25 -4.23 -14.84 -4.52
N GLN A 26 -4.57 -16.11 -4.31
CA GLN A 26 -5.59 -16.57 -3.37
C GLN A 26 -5.04 -16.70 -1.96
N PHE A 27 -5.68 -16.00 -1.04
CA PHE A 27 -5.39 -16.06 0.39
C PHE A 27 -6.71 -16.18 1.15
N PHE A 28 -6.87 -17.30 1.86
CA PHE A 28 -8.09 -17.51 2.62
C PHE A 28 -8.11 -16.68 3.90
N THR A 29 -9.19 -15.94 4.09
CA THR A 29 -9.40 -15.11 5.27
C THR A 29 -9.63 -15.99 6.49
N PRO A 30 -8.96 -15.77 7.65
CA PRO A 30 -9.27 -16.47 8.90
C PRO A 30 -10.68 -16.12 9.41
N ILE A 31 -11.29 -17.03 10.20
CA ILE A 31 -12.63 -16.81 10.80
C ILE A 31 -12.66 -15.49 11.57
N GLN A 32 -11.68 -15.24 12.43
CA GLN A 32 -11.63 -14.05 13.28
C GLN A 32 -11.61 -12.75 12.44
N THR A 33 -10.88 -12.76 11.32
CA THR A 33 -10.85 -11.64 10.39
C THR A 33 -12.19 -11.46 9.67
N ALA A 34 -12.82 -12.56 9.24
CA ALA A 34 -14.12 -12.51 8.58
C ALA A 34 -15.22 -12.01 9.54
N GLU A 35 -15.25 -12.49 10.78
CA GLU A 35 -16.14 -12.01 11.84
C GLU A 35 -15.92 -10.53 12.14
N TYR A 36 -14.67 -10.09 12.26
CA TYR A 36 -14.34 -8.69 12.48
C TYR A 36 -14.80 -7.81 11.31
N MET A 37 -14.52 -8.19 10.07
CA MET A 37 -14.96 -7.44 8.89
C MET A 37 -16.49 -7.36 8.82
N ALA A 38 -17.20 -8.45 9.09
CA ALA A 38 -18.65 -8.47 9.15
C ALA A 38 -19.21 -7.59 10.28
N SER A 39 -18.56 -7.56 11.43
CA SER A 39 -18.96 -6.75 12.59
C SER A 39 -18.91 -5.23 12.34
N LEU A 40 -18.19 -4.78 11.33
CA LEU A 40 -18.13 -3.37 10.93
C LEU A 40 -19.40 -2.91 10.21
N ILE A 41 -20.20 -3.82 9.66
CA ILE A 41 -21.42 -3.53 8.92
C ILE A 41 -22.51 -3.08 9.90
N ARG A 42 -23.16 -1.95 9.58
CA ARG A 42 -24.13 -1.26 10.44
C ARG A 42 -25.53 -1.17 9.87
N THR A 43 -25.75 -1.62 8.62
CA THR A 43 -27.07 -1.53 7.98
C THR A 43 -28.18 -2.16 8.84
N GLU A 44 -29.35 -1.50 8.85
CA GLU A 44 -30.55 -1.95 9.58
C GLU A 44 -31.69 -2.31 8.60
N SER A 45 -31.37 -2.44 7.33
CA SER A 45 -32.36 -2.76 6.30
C SER A 45 -32.89 -4.18 6.44
N GLU A 46 -34.21 -4.35 6.32
CA GLU A 46 -34.83 -5.67 6.29
C GLU A 46 -34.50 -6.46 5.03
N LYS A 47 -34.22 -5.75 3.92
CA LYS A 47 -33.81 -6.33 2.63
C LYS A 47 -32.44 -5.82 2.27
N VAL A 48 -31.48 -6.72 2.18
CA VAL A 48 -30.07 -6.39 1.98
C VAL A 48 -29.54 -7.08 0.72
N LYS A 49 -28.90 -6.29 -0.15
CA LYS A 49 -28.19 -6.81 -1.34
C LYS A 49 -26.67 -6.73 -1.10
N ILE A 50 -26.02 -7.87 -1.16
CA ILE A 50 -24.59 -8.04 -0.89
C ILE A 50 -23.86 -8.42 -2.17
N LEU A 51 -22.70 -7.82 -2.40
CA LEU A 51 -21.73 -8.22 -3.41
C LEU A 51 -20.45 -8.72 -2.73
N ASP A 52 -19.99 -9.91 -3.12
CA ASP A 52 -18.66 -10.44 -2.81
C ASP A 52 -17.94 -10.72 -4.13
N PRO A 53 -17.12 -9.78 -4.61
CA PRO A 53 -16.56 -9.83 -5.96
C PRO A 53 -15.40 -10.81 -6.14
N GLY A 54 -14.87 -11.38 -5.06
CA GLY A 54 -13.84 -12.42 -5.06
C GLY A 54 -14.14 -13.41 -3.95
N ALA A 55 -15.24 -14.17 -4.12
CA ALA A 55 -15.86 -14.92 -3.03
C ALA A 55 -15.00 -16.05 -2.45
N GLY A 56 -14.07 -16.60 -3.25
CA GLY A 56 -13.22 -17.69 -2.82
C GLY A 56 -14.03 -18.86 -2.25
N ASN A 57 -13.83 -19.17 -0.98
CA ASN A 57 -14.58 -20.23 -0.27
C ASN A 57 -15.94 -19.76 0.27
N GLY A 58 -16.33 -18.49 0.12
CA GLY A 58 -17.59 -17.92 0.61
C GLY A 58 -17.62 -17.56 2.10
N LEU A 59 -16.47 -17.58 2.80
CA LEU A 59 -16.41 -17.33 4.26
C LEU A 59 -16.81 -15.90 4.62
N LEU A 60 -16.38 -14.88 3.85
CA LEU A 60 -16.76 -13.48 4.10
C LEU A 60 -18.28 -13.29 3.98
N THR A 61 -18.85 -13.82 2.92
CA THR A 61 -20.32 -13.85 2.73
C THR A 61 -21.03 -14.53 3.90
N ALA A 62 -20.55 -15.69 4.34
CA ALA A 62 -21.11 -16.39 5.49
C ALA A 62 -21.04 -15.56 6.77
N ALA A 63 -19.92 -14.89 7.03
CA ALA A 63 -19.75 -14.03 8.20
C ALA A 63 -20.73 -12.84 8.18
N VAL A 64 -20.94 -12.20 7.02
CA VAL A 64 -21.94 -11.12 6.89
C VAL A 64 -23.35 -11.62 7.11
N VAL A 65 -23.72 -12.76 6.52
CA VAL A 65 -25.05 -13.37 6.70
C VAL A 65 -25.29 -13.69 8.18
N GLU A 66 -24.33 -14.33 8.85
CA GLU A 66 -24.44 -14.64 10.27
C GLU A 66 -24.57 -13.38 11.13
N HIS A 67 -23.79 -12.33 10.84
CA HIS A 67 -23.84 -11.05 11.53
C HIS A 67 -25.20 -10.36 11.37
N LEU A 68 -25.73 -10.27 10.14
CA LEU A 68 -27.04 -9.65 9.89
C LEU A 68 -28.19 -10.40 10.56
N ILE A 69 -28.14 -11.73 10.56
CA ILE A 69 -29.12 -12.57 11.26
C ILE A 69 -29.04 -12.38 12.78
N ALA A 70 -27.83 -12.35 13.33
CA ALA A 70 -27.62 -12.14 14.77
C ALA A 70 -28.14 -10.78 15.25
N ARG A 71 -28.06 -9.74 14.43
CA ARG A 71 -28.67 -8.42 14.70
C ARG A 71 -30.19 -8.41 14.62
N GLY A 72 -30.81 -9.41 13.99
CA GLY A 72 -32.25 -9.55 13.90
C GLY A 72 -32.94 -8.56 12.95
N THR A 73 -32.20 -7.77 12.18
CA THR A 73 -32.76 -6.76 11.26
C THR A 73 -33.14 -7.33 9.90
N ALA A 74 -32.25 -8.13 9.29
CA ALA A 74 -32.45 -8.64 7.96
C ALA A 74 -33.50 -9.78 7.90
N ARG A 75 -34.49 -9.65 6.99
CA ARG A 75 -35.53 -10.64 6.67
C ARG A 75 -35.30 -11.29 5.30
N GLU A 76 -34.66 -10.56 4.40
CA GLU A 76 -34.37 -11.01 3.05
C GLU A 76 -32.95 -10.58 2.67
N ILE A 77 -32.12 -11.54 2.28
CA ILE A 77 -30.73 -11.33 1.89
C ILE A 77 -30.54 -11.83 0.46
N SER A 78 -30.07 -10.95 -0.42
CA SER A 78 -29.70 -11.29 -1.80
C SER A 78 -28.20 -11.13 -1.96
N VAL A 79 -27.51 -12.17 -2.41
CA VAL A 79 -26.04 -12.18 -2.55
C VAL A 79 -25.66 -12.44 -4.00
N VAL A 80 -24.72 -11.67 -4.52
CA VAL A 80 -24.03 -11.94 -5.77
C VAL A 80 -22.57 -12.24 -5.47
N LEU A 81 -22.10 -13.42 -5.88
CA LEU A 81 -20.76 -13.93 -5.70
C LEU A 81 -20.06 -14.01 -7.04
N TYR A 82 -18.88 -13.42 -7.17
CA TYR A 82 -17.98 -13.65 -8.30
C TYR A 82 -16.82 -14.54 -7.87
N GLU A 83 -16.62 -15.66 -8.59
CA GLU A 83 -15.48 -16.54 -8.42
C GLU A 83 -15.15 -17.24 -9.75
N ASN A 84 -14.02 -16.86 -10.34
CA ASN A 84 -13.62 -17.36 -11.65
C ASN A 84 -12.63 -18.53 -11.62
N ASP A 85 -12.07 -18.87 -10.45
CA ASP A 85 -11.21 -20.04 -10.33
C ASP A 85 -12.06 -21.33 -10.30
N LYS A 86 -11.93 -22.13 -11.35
CA LYS A 86 -12.64 -23.40 -11.50
C LYS A 86 -12.35 -24.40 -10.38
N ASN A 87 -11.16 -24.33 -9.79
CA ASN A 87 -10.75 -25.29 -8.77
C ASN A 87 -11.51 -25.10 -7.45
N ILE A 88 -11.89 -23.86 -7.10
CA ILE A 88 -12.59 -23.57 -5.84
C ILE A 88 -14.11 -23.61 -5.95
N GLN A 89 -14.66 -23.67 -7.16
CA GLN A 89 -16.12 -23.60 -7.37
C GLN A 89 -16.91 -24.73 -6.69
N SER A 90 -16.35 -25.94 -6.62
CA SER A 90 -16.99 -27.07 -5.91
C SER A 90 -17.03 -26.82 -4.40
N LEU A 91 -15.98 -26.28 -3.83
CA LEU A 91 -15.93 -25.87 -2.41
C LEU A 91 -16.93 -24.74 -2.14
N LEU A 92 -16.95 -23.70 -2.98
CA LEU A 92 -17.88 -22.59 -2.85
C LEU A 92 -19.35 -23.10 -2.90
N LYS A 93 -19.68 -23.98 -3.84
CA LYS A 93 -21.02 -24.57 -3.92
C LYS A 93 -21.41 -25.31 -2.63
N LYS A 94 -20.52 -26.18 -2.10
CA LYS A 94 -20.73 -26.88 -0.84
C LYS A 94 -20.97 -25.91 0.33
N ASN A 95 -20.20 -24.84 0.39
CA ASN A 95 -20.34 -23.83 1.45
C ASN A 95 -21.61 -22.98 1.30
N ILE A 96 -22.08 -22.69 0.07
CA ILE A 96 -23.37 -22.04 -0.19
C ILE A 96 -24.54 -22.90 0.36
N GLU A 97 -24.48 -24.21 0.25
CA GLU A 97 -25.51 -25.11 0.80
C GLU A 97 -25.57 -24.97 2.34
N ILE A 98 -24.41 -24.85 3.01
CA ILE A 98 -24.34 -24.60 4.46
C ILE A 98 -24.95 -23.24 4.82
N ILE A 99 -24.63 -22.18 4.07
CA ILE A 99 -25.20 -20.83 4.29
C ILE A 99 -26.72 -20.87 4.11
N SER A 100 -27.20 -21.52 3.05
CA SER A 100 -28.64 -21.63 2.74
C SER A 100 -29.39 -22.39 3.83
N SER A 101 -28.84 -23.48 4.32
CA SER A 101 -29.38 -24.27 5.42
C SER A 101 -29.48 -23.44 6.72
N TYR A 102 -28.43 -22.68 7.03
CA TYR A 102 -28.41 -21.79 8.20
C TYR A 102 -29.51 -20.70 8.10
N CYS A 103 -29.65 -20.04 6.95
CA CYS A 103 -30.71 -19.04 6.74
C CYS A 103 -32.11 -19.63 6.89
N SER A 104 -32.34 -20.83 6.33
CA SER A 104 -33.61 -21.56 6.44
C SER A 104 -33.97 -21.85 7.89
N GLN A 105 -33.01 -22.33 8.68
CA GLN A 105 -33.19 -22.57 10.14
C GLN A 105 -33.54 -21.28 10.92
N LYS A 106 -33.03 -20.14 10.46
CA LYS A 106 -33.27 -18.83 11.04
C LYS A 106 -34.46 -18.08 10.45
N GLN A 107 -35.19 -18.71 9.53
CA GLN A 107 -36.36 -18.15 8.83
C GLN A 107 -36.05 -16.84 8.07
N VAL A 108 -34.83 -16.70 7.53
CA VAL A 108 -34.43 -15.58 6.67
C VAL A 108 -34.43 -16.04 5.22
N LYS A 109 -35.06 -15.27 4.34
CA LYS A 109 -35.07 -15.54 2.90
C LYS A 109 -33.68 -15.22 2.32
N LEU A 110 -33.08 -16.22 1.65
CA LEU A 110 -31.78 -16.08 1.02
C LEU A 110 -31.88 -16.35 -0.48
N PHE A 111 -31.32 -15.43 -1.27
CA PHE A 111 -31.14 -15.57 -2.72
C PHE A 111 -29.65 -15.43 -3.02
N ILE A 112 -29.03 -16.48 -3.57
CA ILE A 112 -27.61 -16.45 -3.97
C ILE A 112 -27.50 -16.65 -5.47
N LYS A 113 -26.75 -15.74 -6.12
CA LYS A 113 -26.36 -15.85 -7.52
C LYS A 113 -24.84 -15.95 -7.59
N THR A 114 -24.30 -17.01 -8.19
CA THR A 114 -22.87 -17.17 -8.46
C THR A 114 -22.57 -16.82 -9.91
N GLN A 115 -21.50 -16.02 -10.12
CA GLN A 115 -20.95 -15.65 -11.42
C GLN A 115 -19.54 -16.25 -11.53
N LYS A 116 -19.25 -16.85 -12.69
CA LYS A 116 -17.97 -17.53 -12.96
C LYS A 116 -17.05 -16.69 -13.84
N GLU A 117 -17.54 -15.57 -14.28
CA GLU A 117 -16.88 -14.62 -15.15
C GLU A 117 -15.86 -13.77 -14.36
N ASN A 118 -14.99 -13.12 -15.08
CA ASN A 118 -14.08 -12.13 -14.49
C ASN A 118 -14.87 -10.91 -14.04
N PHE A 119 -14.84 -10.62 -12.75
CA PHE A 119 -15.62 -9.54 -12.13
C PHE A 119 -15.47 -8.18 -12.82
N ILE A 120 -14.25 -7.81 -13.19
CA ILE A 120 -13.97 -6.50 -13.81
C ILE A 120 -14.53 -6.48 -15.24
N VAL A 121 -14.19 -7.48 -16.05
CA VAL A 121 -14.55 -7.51 -17.48
C VAL A 121 -16.05 -7.69 -17.68
N ASP A 122 -16.69 -8.53 -16.87
CA ASP A 122 -18.15 -8.74 -16.93
C ASP A 122 -18.95 -7.47 -16.61
N ASN A 123 -18.37 -6.59 -15.79
CA ASN A 123 -19.00 -5.33 -15.39
C ASN A 123 -18.47 -4.09 -16.14
N GLN A 124 -17.75 -4.27 -17.26
CA GLN A 124 -17.21 -3.16 -18.03
C GLN A 124 -18.29 -2.13 -18.41
N LYS A 125 -19.41 -2.56 -18.95
CA LYS A 125 -20.53 -1.66 -19.33
C LYS A 125 -21.02 -0.83 -18.14
N TYR A 126 -21.02 -1.43 -16.94
CA TYR A 126 -21.42 -0.73 -15.72
C TYR A 126 -20.38 0.30 -15.30
N TRP A 127 -19.09 0.00 -15.48
CA TRP A 127 -18.01 0.94 -15.24
C TRP A 127 -18.09 2.16 -16.15
N GLU A 128 -18.37 1.98 -17.41
CA GLU A 128 -18.50 3.03 -18.43
C GLU A 128 -19.71 3.97 -18.23
N MET A 129 -20.71 3.57 -17.45
CA MET A 129 -21.86 4.42 -17.14
C MET A 129 -21.43 5.68 -16.37
N GLN A 130 -21.71 6.88 -16.91
CA GLN A 130 -21.42 8.16 -16.23
C GLN A 130 -22.16 8.30 -14.89
N LYS A 131 -23.43 7.86 -14.83
CA LYS A 131 -24.27 7.87 -13.63
C LYS A 131 -24.80 6.47 -13.36
N SER A 132 -24.38 5.86 -12.26
CA SER A 132 -24.94 4.61 -11.77
C SER A 132 -25.61 4.84 -10.42
N LYS A 133 -26.82 4.29 -10.24
CA LYS A 133 -27.55 4.35 -8.96
C LYS A 133 -26.97 3.41 -7.89
N GLY A 134 -26.01 2.57 -8.25
CA GLY A 134 -25.54 1.46 -7.44
C GLY A 134 -26.58 0.34 -7.35
N LEU A 135 -26.11 -0.88 -7.08
CA LEU A 135 -26.93 -2.08 -7.04
C LEU A 135 -26.97 -2.73 -5.66
N PHE A 136 -25.92 -2.51 -4.85
CA PHE A 136 -25.68 -3.23 -3.62
C PHE A 136 -25.68 -2.31 -2.41
N ASP A 137 -26.17 -2.83 -1.29
CA ASP A 137 -26.16 -2.16 0.02
C ASP A 137 -24.83 -2.39 0.73
N ILE A 138 -24.23 -3.57 0.52
CA ILE A 138 -22.97 -3.98 1.12
C ILE A 138 -22.06 -4.56 0.04
N VAL A 139 -20.79 -4.18 0.06
CA VAL A 139 -19.73 -4.90 -0.66
C VAL A 139 -18.66 -5.31 0.34
N ILE A 140 -18.33 -6.60 0.37
CA ILE A 140 -17.28 -7.16 1.22
C ILE A 140 -16.36 -8.01 0.38
N SER A 141 -15.03 -7.88 0.56
CA SER A 141 -14.08 -8.71 -0.20
C SER A 141 -12.69 -8.79 0.42
N ASN A 142 -12.04 -9.91 0.12
CA ASN A 142 -10.60 -10.09 0.10
C ASN A 142 -10.20 -10.34 -1.37
N PRO A 143 -9.91 -9.29 -2.15
CA PRO A 143 -9.66 -9.41 -3.59
C PRO A 143 -8.29 -10.06 -3.88
N PRO A 144 -8.04 -10.55 -5.11
CA PRO A 144 -6.74 -11.14 -5.45
C PRO A 144 -5.60 -10.10 -5.45
N TYR A 145 -4.47 -10.42 -4.78
CA TYR A 145 -3.28 -9.57 -4.71
C TYR A 145 -2.31 -9.92 -5.85
N LEU A 146 -2.73 -9.65 -7.07
CA LEU A 146 -2.00 -10.02 -8.27
C LEU A 146 -1.65 -8.78 -9.10
N LYS A 147 -0.37 -8.63 -9.45
CA LYS A 147 0.08 -7.64 -10.44
C LYS A 147 -0.29 -8.14 -11.83
N ILE A 148 -0.89 -7.26 -12.63
CA ILE A 148 -1.26 -7.55 -14.02
C ILE A 148 -0.55 -6.60 -14.98
N ARG A 149 -0.59 -6.92 -16.26
CA ARG A 149 -0.03 -6.08 -17.31
C ARG A 149 -0.99 -4.93 -17.64
N LYS A 150 -0.47 -3.84 -18.19
CA LYS A 150 -1.32 -2.72 -18.66
C LYS A 150 -2.28 -3.13 -19.77
N GLU A 151 -1.86 -4.09 -20.56
CA GLU A 151 -2.61 -4.62 -21.70
C GLU A 151 -3.63 -5.71 -21.29
N ALA A 152 -3.67 -6.10 -20.02
CA ALA A 152 -4.68 -7.04 -19.52
C ALA A 152 -6.09 -6.43 -19.66
N ALA A 153 -7.07 -7.28 -19.96
CA ALA A 153 -8.45 -6.84 -20.20
C ALA A 153 -9.01 -6.00 -19.05
N GLU A 154 -8.70 -6.35 -17.81
CA GLU A 154 -9.09 -5.62 -16.60
C GLU A 154 -8.48 -4.21 -16.55
N SER A 155 -7.20 -4.09 -16.95
CA SER A 155 -6.50 -2.80 -17.00
C SER A 155 -7.05 -1.90 -18.09
N VAL A 156 -7.38 -2.47 -19.25
CA VAL A 156 -7.98 -1.75 -20.38
C VAL A 156 -9.38 -1.28 -20.03
N CYS A 157 -10.19 -2.15 -19.40
CA CYS A 157 -11.54 -1.85 -18.94
C CYS A 157 -11.61 -0.61 -18.02
N MET A 158 -10.58 -0.40 -17.19
CA MET A 158 -10.54 0.66 -16.17
C MET A 158 -9.34 1.59 -16.37
N SER A 159 -8.97 1.86 -17.61
CA SER A 159 -7.72 2.58 -17.98
C SER A 159 -7.58 3.96 -17.36
N GLU A 160 -8.66 4.68 -17.07
CA GLU A 160 -8.63 6.00 -16.46
C GLU A 160 -8.09 6.04 -15.02
N ILE A 161 -8.17 4.92 -14.31
CA ILE A 161 -7.61 4.81 -12.95
C ILE A 161 -6.30 4.00 -12.91
N VAL A 162 -5.83 3.52 -14.06
CA VAL A 162 -4.58 2.75 -14.18
C VAL A 162 -3.42 3.67 -14.49
N HIS A 163 -2.42 3.71 -13.59
CA HIS A 163 -1.16 4.40 -13.79
C HIS A 163 0.00 3.44 -13.51
N GLY A 164 0.92 3.26 -14.48
CA GLY A 164 2.05 2.34 -14.30
C GLY A 164 1.64 0.85 -14.37
N GLN A 165 2.16 0.03 -13.48
CA GLN A 165 1.84 -1.40 -13.41
C GLN A 165 0.69 -1.64 -12.43
N PRO A 166 -0.50 -2.07 -12.91
CA PRO A 166 -1.67 -2.23 -12.07
C PRO A 166 -1.62 -3.50 -11.21
N ASN A 167 -2.45 -3.50 -10.17
CA ASN A 167 -2.71 -4.65 -9.31
C ASN A 167 -4.22 -4.89 -9.25
N MET A 168 -4.65 -6.14 -9.27
CA MET A 168 -6.07 -6.51 -9.31
C MET A 168 -6.88 -5.91 -8.15
N TYR A 169 -6.34 -5.91 -6.93
CA TYR A 169 -7.13 -5.53 -5.75
C TYR A 169 -7.72 -4.11 -5.82
N PHE A 170 -6.99 -3.14 -6.37
CA PHE A 170 -7.53 -1.78 -6.45
C PHE A 170 -8.57 -1.60 -7.57
N LEU A 171 -8.47 -2.38 -8.64
CA LEU A 171 -9.52 -2.43 -9.67
C LEU A 171 -10.80 -3.02 -9.09
N PHE A 172 -10.69 -4.09 -8.28
CA PHE A 172 -11.82 -4.65 -7.54
C PHE A 172 -12.45 -3.62 -6.59
N MET A 173 -11.63 -2.89 -5.81
CA MET A 173 -12.12 -1.81 -4.94
C MET A 173 -12.89 -0.75 -5.74
N ALA A 174 -12.34 -0.27 -6.84
CA ALA A 174 -12.96 0.79 -7.64
C ALA A 174 -14.28 0.34 -8.30
N MET A 175 -14.32 -0.85 -8.91
CA MET A 175 -15.53 -1.42 -9.48
C MET A 175 -16.58 -1.66 -8.39
N ALA A 176 -16.20 -2.17 -7.24
CA ALA A 176 -17.09 -2.37 -6.09
C ALA A 176 -17.73 -1.05 -5.63
N VAL A 177 -16.93 0.02 -5.51
CA VAL A 177 -17.45 1.37 -5.19
C VAL A 177 -18.41 1.87 -6.26
N LYS A 178 -18.12 1.64 -7.54
CA LYS A 178 -19.03 1.99 -8.65
C LYS A 178 -20.39 1.32 -8.46
N MET A 179 -20.42 0.05 -8.09
CA MET A 179 -21.63 -0.78 -7.93
C MET A 179 -22.35 -0.57 -6.60
N LEU A 180 -21.72 0.06 -5.63
CA LEU A 180 -22.31 0.35 -4.33
C LEU A 180 -23.35 1.47 -4.42
N ARG A 181 -24.45 1.38 -3.68
CA ARG A 181 -25.44 2.45 -3.54
C ARG A 181 -24.89 3.63 -2.73
N THR A 182 -25.48 4.80 -2.88
CA THR A 182 -25.25 5.91 -1.96
C THR A 182 -25.56 5.46 -0.52
N ASN A 183 -24.68 5.76 0.42
CA ASN A 183 -24.68 5.27 1.80
C ASN A 183 -24.54 3.75 1.96
N GLY A 184 -24.30 3.00 0.89
CA GLY A 184 -23.93 1.59 0.98
C GLY A 184 -22.57 1.39 1.63
N GLU A 185 -22.37 0.25 2.26
CA GLU A 185 -21.22 -0.08 3.11
C GLU A 185 -20.17 -0.90 2.37
N PHE A 186 -18.93 -0.51 2.52
CA PHE A 186 -17.75 -1.08 1.89
C PHE A 186 -16.81 -1.64 2.95
N VAL A 187 -16.43 -2.92 2.84
CA VAL A 187 -15.45 -3.57 3.73
C VAL A 187 -14.49 -4.39 2.91
N PHE A 188 -13.24 -3.94 2.82
CA PHE A 188 -12.19 -4.64 2.08
C PHE A 188 -10.95 -4.87 2.93
N ILE A 189 -10.33 -6.04 2.78
CA ILE A 189 -8.98 -6.29 3.28
C ILE A 189 -8.02 -6.29 2.09
N THR A 190 -6.99 -5.44 2.14
CA THR A 190 -6.05 -5.22 1.02
C THR A 190 -4.65 -4.90 1.50
N PRO A 191 -3.62 -5.01 0.65
CA PRO A 191 -2.32 -4.40 0.92
C PRO A 191 -2.45 -2.89 1.15
N ARG A 192 -1.65 -2.34 2.07
CA ARG A 192 -1.61 -0.91 2.37
C ARG A 192 -0.97 -0.06 1.26
N SER A 193 -0.24 -0.66 0.33
CA SER A 193 0.54 0.07 -0.69
C SER A 193 -0.24 1.05 -1.56
N TRP A 194 -1.56 0.94 -1.65
CA TRP A 194 -2.40 1.89 -2.38
C TRP A 194 -2.49 3.27 -1.69
N THR A 195 -2.21 3.35 -0.39
CA THR A 195 -2.35 4.60 0.38
C THR A 195 -1.35 5.69 -0.04
N SER A 196 -0.18 5.31 -0.57
CA SER A 196 0.87 6.26 -0.97
C SER A 196 1.55 5.92 -2.30
N GLY A 197 1.54 4.66 -2.73
CA GLY A 197 2.26 4.22 -3.92
C GLY A 197 1.89 5.04 -5.17
N THR A 198 2.90 5.42 -5.96
CA THR A 198 2.75 6.29 -7.14
C THR A 198 1.78 5.71 -8.18
N TYR A 199 1.77 4.40 -8.36
CA TYR A 199 0.90 3.72 -9.33
C TYR A 199 -0.59 3.77 -8.96
N PHE A 200 -0.94 4.16 -7.75
CA PHE A 200 -2.31 4.21 -7.25
C PHE A 200 -2.89 5.63 -7.22
N LYS A 201 -2.20 6.64 -7.74
CA LYS A 201 -2.62 8.03 -7.65
C LYS A 201 -4.03 8.27 -8.24
N SER A 202 -4.27 7.84 -9.48
CA SER A 202 -5.58 7.99 -10.13
C SER A 202 -6.67 7.20 -9.41
N PHE A 203 -6.36 6.00 -8.93
CA PHE A 203 -7.26 5.21 -8.10
C PHE A 203 -7.58 5.93 -6.79
N ARG A 204 -6.57 6.47 -6.07
CA ARG A 204 -6.81 7.21 -4.82
C ARG A 204 -7.73 8.40 -5.02
N SER A 205 -7.50 9.20 -6.07
CA SER A 205 -8.40 10.32 -6.41
C SER A 205 -9.85 9.83 -6.55
N TYR A 206 -10.09 8.82 -7.40
CA TYR A 206 -11.41 8.24 -7.59
C TYR A 206 -12.03 7.72 -6.28
N PHE A 207 -11.23 6.99 -5.49
CA PHE A 207 -11.70 6.34 -4.27
C PHE A 207 -12.06 7.36 -3.18
N MET A 208 -11.19 8.36 -2.95
CA MET A 208 -11.40 9.40 -1.94
C MET A 208 -12.56 10.34 -2.30
N ASP A 209 -12.78 10.61 -3.60
CA ASP A 209 -13.91 11.42 -4.07
C ASP A 209 -15.27 10.68 -3.96
N SER A 210 -15.23 9.36 -3.84
CA SER A 210 -16.43 8.51 -3.85
C SER A 210 -16.79 7.92 -2.49
N MET A 211 -15.84 7.86 -1.55
CA MET A 211 -15.98 7.11 -0.30
C MET A 211 -15.73 7.99 0.92
N ASP A 212 -16.62 7.91 1.89
CA ASP A 212 -16.42 8.34 3.26
C ASP A 212 -15.78 7.20 4.06
N ILE A 213 -14.46 7.26 4.26
CA ILE A 213 -13.72 6.26 5.03
C ILE A 213 -13.91 6.56 6.51
N GLN A 214 -14.52 5.63 7.23
CA GLN A 214 -14.86 5.80 8.65
C GLN A 214 -13.94 5.03 9.58
N ARG A 215 -13.38 3.90 9.09
CA ARG A 215 -12.47 3.07 9.88
C ARG A 215 -11.43 2.41 9.00
N VAL A 216 -10.22 2.36 9.53
CA VAL A 216 -9.12 1.56 8.99
C VAL A 216 -8.58 0.68 10.10
N HIS A 217 -8.33 -0.59 9.80
CA HIS A 217 -7.63 -1.49 10.70
C HIS A 217 -6.28 -1.87 10.10
N LEU A 218 -5.21 -1.58 10.81
CA LEU A 218 -3.83 -1.87 10.41
C LEU A 218 -3.34 -3.13 11.12
N PHE A 219 -2.76 -4.07 10.36
CA PHE A 219 -2.02 -5.19 10.92
C PHE A 219 -0.53 -4.85 10.95
N GLU A 220 0.08 -4.89 12.15
CA GLU A 220 1.51 -4.58 12.30
C GLU A 220 2.40 -5.70 11.75
N SER A 221 1.99 -6.96 11.92
CA SER A 221 2.72 -8.11 11.37
C SER A 221 2.42 -8.30 9.88
N ARG A 222 3.46 -8.44 9.06
CA ARG A 222 3.33 -8.78 7.65
C ARG A 222 3.13 -10.28 7.39
N ASN A 223 3.53 -11.13 8.32
CA ASN A 223 3.66 -12.58 8.11
C ASN A 223 2.51 -13.40 8.67
N SER A 224 1.63 -12.81 9.48
CA SER A 224 0.63 -13.56 10.26
C SER A 224 -0.81 -13.08 10.09
N VAL A 225 -1.09 -12.18 9.16
CA VAL A 225 -2.44 -11.63 8.92
C VAL A 225 -3.42 -12.73 8.52
N PHE A 226 -2.96 -13.72 7.76
CA PHE A 226 -3.76 -14.86 7.28
C PHE A 226 -3.46 -16.15 8.06
N LYS A 227 -2.85 -16.05 9.26
CA LYS A 227 -2.70 -17.16 10.19
C LYS A 227 -3.92 -17.24 11.10
N GLY A 228 -4.80 -18.20 10.86
CA GLY A 228 -5.92 -18.52 11.74
C GLY A 228 -5.49 -19.39 12.94
N LYS A 229 -6.35 -19.44 13.97
CA LYS A 229 -6.21 -20.40 15.09
C LYS A 229 -6.35 -21.85 14.62
N GLU A 230 -6.94 -22.05 13.46
CA GLU A 230 -7.24 -23.35 12.85
C GLU A 230 -6.01 -24.01 12.18
N GLY A 231 -4.81 -23.41 12.31
CA GLY A 231 -3.55 -23.99 11.83
C GLY A 231 -3.25 -23.71 10.35
N HIS A 232 -4.13 -23.02 9.62
CA HIS A 232 -3.86 -22.59 8.25
C HIS A 232 -3.04 -21.30 8.23
N SER A 233 -1.97 -21.23 7.41
CA SER A 233 -1.19 -20.00 7.24
C SER A 233 -0.79 -19.81 5.80
N ASP A 234 -1.23 -18.68 5.22
CA ASP A 234 -0.65 -18.12 4.00
C ASP A 234 0.24 -16.95 4.36
N ASP A 235 1.52 -17.00 3.96
CA ASP A 235 2.47 -15.96 4.23
C ASP A 235 2.39 -14.90 3.12
N ILE A 236 1.90 -13.71 3.46
CA ILE A 236 1.97 -12.52 2.62
C ILE A 236 2.97 -11.57 3.28
N LEU A 237 4.05 -11.24 2.57
CA LEU A 237 5.06 -10.29 3.02
C LEU A 237 4.66 -8.84 2.67
N GLN A 238 3.41 -8.46 2.97
CA GLN A 238 2.87 -7.12 2.69
C GLN A 238 2.12 -6.58 3.91
N GLU A 239 2.28 -5.29 4.17
CA GLU A 239 1.42 -4.62 5.14
C GLU A 239 -0.01 -4.66 4.64
N THR A 240 -0.90 -5.22 5.44
CA THR A 240 -2.30 -5.41 5.10
C THR A 240 -3.19 -4.55 6.00
N MET A 241 -4.29 -4.07 5.44
CA MET A 241 -5.26 -3.26 6.16
C MET A 241 -6.69 -3.64 5.79
N ILE A 242 -7.62 -3.46 6.73
CA ILE A 242 -9.06 -3.49 6.45
C ILE A 242 -9.54 -2.05 6.36
N THR A 243 -10.28 -1.74 5.30
CA THR A 243 -10.91 -0.43 5.10
C THR A 243 -12.43 -0.60 5.18
N TYR A 244 -13.06 0.17 6.06
CA TYR A 244 -14.51 0.30 6.15
C TYR A 244 -14.92 1.74 5.87
N GLY A 245 -15.97 1.90 5.10
CA GLY A 245 -16.55 3.20 4.79
C GLY A 245 -17.90 3.10 4.11
N LYS A 246 -18.47 4.27 3.80
CA LYS A 246 -19.73 4.38 3.05
C LYS A 246 -19.52 5.12 1.74
N LYS A 247 -20.26 4.77 0.73
CA LYS A 247 -20.26 5.54 -0.52
C LYS A 247 -20.92 6.89 -0.29
N SER A 248 -20.12 7.92 -0.20
CA SER A 248 -20.57 9.29 0.04
C SER A 248 -19.54 10.29 -0.49
N LYS A 249 -20.01 11.45 -0.96
CA LYS A 249 -19.16 12.59 -1.28
C LYS A 249 -18.81 13.44 -0.06
N SER A 250 -19.60 13.29 1.01
CA SER A 250 -19.39 13.98 2.27
C SER A 250 -18.48 13.14 3.15
N GLN A 251 -17.39 13.70 3.62
CA GLN A 251 -16.44 13.03 4.52
C GLN A 251 -16.89 13.18 5.98
N SER A 252 -16.79 12.10 6.73
CA SER A 252 -16.91 12.13 8.19
C SER A 252 -15.80 12.98 8.80
N ARG A 253 -16.10 13.67 9.91
CA ARG A 253 -15.11 14.52 10.60
C ARG A 253 -13.90 13.73 11.07
N ASN A 254 -14.10 12.49 11.48
CA ASN A 254 -13.06 11.64 12.06
C ASN A 254 -13.02 10.28 11.40
N ILE A 255 -11.82 9.70 11.36
CA ILE A 255 -11.55 8.33 10.96
C ILE A 255 -11.04 7.58 12.20
N ILE A 256 -11.55 6.39 12.45
CA ILE A 256 -11.02 5.49 13.48
C ILE A 256 -9.91 4.66 12.89
N ILE A 257 -8.71 4.72 13.46
CA ILE A 257 -7.61 3.85 13.11
C ILE A 257 -7.45 2.82 14.23
N ALA A 258 -7.68 1.57 13.85
CA ALA A 258 -7.59 0.41 14.72
C ALA A 258 -6.30 -0.37 14.39
N ILE A 259 -5.63 -0.91 15.38
CA ILE A 259 -4.32 -1.55 15.23
C ILE A 259 -4.31 -2.86 16.02
N SER A 260 -3.83 -3.92 15.38
CA SER A 260 -3.51 -5.19 16.04
C SER A 260 -2.23 -5.80 15.44
N GLN A 261 -1.60 -6.71 16.16
CA GLN A 261 -0.43 -7.42 15.66
C GLN A 261 -0.82 -8.34 14.50
N ASN A 262 -1.90 -9.10 14.66
CA ASN A 262 -2.36 -10.09 13.69
C ASN A 262 -3.86 -10.40 13.85
N ALA A 263 -4.38 -11.38 13.12
CA ALA A 263 -5.79 -11.78 13.16
C ALA A 263 -6.24 -12.31 14.53
N GLN A 264 -5.34 -12.84 15.35
CA GLN A 264 -5.69 -13.42 16.66
C GLN A 264 -5.96 -12.34 17.72
N ASP A 265 -5.44 -11.14 17.52
CA ASP A 265 -5.54 -10.00 18.45
C ASP A 265 -6.72 -9.07 18.15
N LEU A 266 -7.57 -9.41 17.18
CA LEU A 266 -8.73 -8.60 16.79
C LEU A 266 -9.77 -8.37 17.91
N GLY A 267 -9.70 -9.13 19.00
CA GLY A 267 -10.49 -8.91 20.22
C GLY A 267 -9.91 -7.87 21.19
N LYS A 268 -8.67 -7.39 20.97
CA LYS A 268 -7.95 -6.44 21.84
C LYS A 268 -7.29 -5.36 21.00
N VAL A 269 -8.09 -4.65 20.23
CA VAL A 269 -7.62 -3.64 19.27
C VAL A 269 -7.30 -2.33 19.99
N LYS A 270 -6.13 -1.76 19.71
CA LYS A 270 -5.85 -0.36 20.06
C LYS A 270 -6.53 0.53 19.04
N GLU A 271 -7.26 1.53 19.49
CA GLU A 271 -7.96 2.46 18.60
C GLU A 271 -7.56 3.90 18.90
N ILE A 272 -7.39 4.67 17.85
CA ILE A 272 -7.25 6.12 17.91
C ILE A 272 -8.26 6.78 16.98
N GLN A 273 -8.77 7.93 17.37
CA GLN A 273 -9.65 8.74 16.55
C GLN A 273 -8.87 9.91 15.97
N VAL A 274 -8.91 10.06 14.67
CA VAL A 274 -8.10 11.04 13.92
C VAL A 274 -9.02 11.91 13.07
N GLU A 275 -8.82 13.21 13.08
CA GLU A 275 -9.53 14.11 12.15
C GLU A 275 -9.20 13.71 10.71
N SER A 276 -10.23 13.62 9.85
CA SER A 276 -10.09 13.16 8.46
C SER A 276 -9.05 13.96 7.68
N GLY A 277 -8.97 15.28 7.87
CA GLY A 277 -7.96 16.13 7.25
C GLY A 277 -6.51 15.87 7.72
N ASN A 278 -6.30 15.09 8.79
CA ASN A 278 -4.98 14.62 9.19
C ASN A 278 -4.57 13.36 8.42
N CYS A 279 -5.54 12.49 8.13
CA CYS A 279 -5.32 11.27 7.34
C CYS A 279 -5.29 11.54 5.83
N LEU A 280 -6.06 12.55 5.38
CA LEU A 280 -6.24 12.90 3.98
C LEU A 280 -5.72 14.33 3.74
N PRO A 281 -4.39 14.53 3.74
CA PRO A 281 -3.82 15.86 3.52
C PRO A 281 -4.18 16.36 2.11
N GLU A 282 -4.43 17.66 2.02
CA GLU A 282 -4.61 18.32 0.74
C GLU A 282 -3.37 18.14 -0.15
N GLY A 283 -3.58 17.94 -1.45
CA GLY A 283 -2.49 17.79 -2.41
C GLY A 283 -2.84 16.90 -3.58
N LYS A 284 -2.09 17.05 -4.67
CA LYS A 284 -2.31 16.34 -5.94
C LYS A 284 -2.12 14.81 -5.84
N GLU A 285 -1.45 14.32 -4.81
CA GLU A 285 -1.13 12.89 -4.66
C GLU A 285 -2.23 12.11 -3.95
N HIS A 286 -3.17 12.78 -3.27
CA HIS A 286 -4.26 12.18 -2.50
C HIS A 286 -3.78 11.07 -1.55
N TYR A 287 -2.67 11.31 -0.85
CA TYR A 287 -2.13 10.33 0.09
C TYR A 287 -3.10 10.04 1.24
N PHE A 288 -3.04 8.82 1.73
CA PHE A 288 -3.74 8.41 2.93
C PHE A 288 -2.71 8.12 4.03
N VAL A 289 -2.51 9.11 4.91
CA VAL A 289 -1.56 9.05 6.02
C VAL A 289 -2.20 8.35 7.20
N LEU A 290 -1.53 7.38 7.79
CA LEU A 290 -2.10 6.48 8.80
C LEU A 290 -1.27 6.53 10.09
N PRO A 291 -1.56 7.45 11.02
CA PRO A 291 -0.96 7.46 12.35
C PRO A 291 -1.36 6.23 13.16
N SER A 292 -0.48 5.76 14.03
CA SER A 292 -0.66 4.55 14.82
C SER A 292 -0.77 4.81 16.33
N ASP A 293 -0.41 5.99 16.78
CA ASP A 293 -0.47 6.40 18.19
C ASP A 293 -0.59 7.92 18.34
N GLU A 294 -0.70 8.38 19.59
CA GLU A 294 -0.79 9.82 19.90
C GLU A 294 0.49 10.59 19.56
N GLU A 295 1.65 9.94 19.60
CA GLU A 295 2.92 10.57 19.24
C GLU A 295 2.97 10.85 17.74
N ASP A 296 2.44 9.94 16.92
CA ASP A 296 2.26 10.16 15.49
C ASP A 296 1.33 11.35 15.22
N LEU A 297 0.26 11.55 16.02
CA LEU A 297 -0.62 12.73 15.90
C LEU A 297 0.13 14.03 16.22
N LYS A 298 0.99 14.04 17.24
CA LYS A 298 1.85 15.21 17.53
C LYS A 298 2.79 15.51 16.38
N VAL A 299 3.40 14.47 15.80
CA VAL A 299 4.27 14.60 14.62
C VAL A 299 3.49 15.17 13.43
N LEU A 300 2.29 14.65 13.13
CA LEU A 300 1.43 15.18 12.05
C LEU A 300 1.13 16.67 12.26
N ASN A 301 0.74 17.06 13.47
CA ASN A 301 0.43 18.45 13.80
C ASN A 301 1.67 19.36 13.71
N TYR A 302 2.86 18.84 14.00
CA TYR A 302 4.11 19.55 13.81
C TYR A 302 4.46 19.72 12.33
N MET A 303 4.38 18.64 11.54
CA MET A 303 4.69 18.63 10.11
C MET A 303 3.77 19.55 9.31
N LYS A 304 2.49 19.64 9.66
CA LYS A 304 1.52 20.56 9.02
C LYS A 304 1.89 22.05 9.14
N LYS A 305 2.70 22.42 10.12
CA LYS A 305 3.14 23.82 10.30
C LYS A 305 4.33 24.17 9.43
N MET A 306 4.93 23.22 8.74
CA MET A 306 6.03 23.46 7.82
C MET A 306 5.53 24.14 6.55
N PRO A 307 6.20 25.21 6.06
CA PRO A 307 5.67 26.08 5.02
C PRO A 307 5.70 25.48 3.61
N ASN A 308 6.57 24.50 3.37
CA ASN A 308 6.81 23.95 2.03
C ASN A 308 7.03 22.45 2.09
N THR A 309 6.80 21.77 0.99
CA THR A 309 7.34 20.43 0.75
C THR A 309 8.77 20.53 0.19
N VAL A 310 9.46 19.39 0.12
CA VAL A 310 10.78 19.28 -0.52
C VAL A 310 10.75 19.85 -1.93
N GLU A 311 9.72 19.51 -2.73
CA GLU A 311 9.61 19.94 -4.12
C GLU A 311 9.30 21.45 -4.24
N GLU A 312 8.40 21.98 -3.43
CA GLU A 312 8.05 23.40 -3.40
C GLU A 312 9.21 24.29 -2.99
N ALA A 313 10.10 23.77 -2.14
CA ALA A 313 11.33 24.49 -1.76
C ALA A 313 12.46 24.43 -2.81
N GLY A 314 12.20 23.84 -3.98
CA GLY A 314 13.15 23.75 -5.08
C GLY A 314 14.12 22.58 -5.00
N PHE A 315 13.88 21.60 -4.11
CA PHE A 315 14.67 20.38 -4.03
C PHE A 315 13.88 19.19 -4.60
N ARG A 316 14.61 18.14 -5.01
CA ARG A 316 13.97 16.93 -5.53
C ARG A 316 14.81 15.69 -5.24
N PHE A 317 14.20 14.69 -4.66
CA PHE A 317 14.76 13.34 -4.62
C PHE A 317 14.54 12.66 -5.97
N LYS A 318 15.59 12.04 -6.47
CA LYS A 318 15.58 11.18 -7.66
C LYS A 318 16.06 9.79 -7.29
N THR A 319 15.63 8.79 -8.04
CA THR A 319 16.15 7.41 -7.91
C THR A 319 17.33 7.23 -8.85
N GLY A 320 18.35 6.49 -8.42
CA GLY A 320 19.49 6.11 -9.26
C GLY A 320 19.03 5.45 -10.55
N GLN A 321 19.72 5.75 -11.65
CA GLN A 321 19.23 5.40 -13.00
C GLN A 321 19.75 4.06 -13.50
N VAL A 322 20.80 3.52 -12.86
CA VAL A 322 21.38 2.25 -13.29
C VAL A 322 20.56 1.08 -12.73
N VAL A 323 20.00 0.30 -13.64
CA VAL A 323 19.32 -0.97 -13.34
C VAL A 323 20.25 -2.08 -13.81
N GLU A 324 20.82 -2.86 -12.90
CA GLU A 324 21.91 -3.82 -13.18
C GLU A 324 21.60 -4.72 -14.37
N PHE A 325 20.44 -5.37 -14.42
CA PHE A 325 20.09 -6.31 -15.49
C PHE A 325 19.84 -5.65 -16.86
N ARG A 326 19.57 -4.32 -16.90
CA ARG A 326 19.37 -3.54 -18.14
C ARG A 326 20.66 -2.89 -18.64
N ASN A 327 21.64 -2.76 -17.77
CA ASN A 327 22.87 -2.02 -18.03
C ASN A 327 24.12 -2.93 -17.93
N LYS A 328 23.97 -4.25 -18.04
CA LYS A 328 25.06 -5.23 -17.86
C LYS A 328 26.31 -4.91 -18.66
N GLU A 329 26.14 -4.42 -19.87
CA GLU A 329 27.23 -4.07 -20.83
C GLU A 329 28.05 -2.85 -20.40
N TYR A 330 27.51 -2.02 -19.49
CA TYR A 330 28.19 -0.83 -18.95
C TYR A 330 28.75 -1.05 -17.55
N ILE A 331 28.52 -2.18 -16.93
CA ILE A 331 28.98 -2.46 -15.57
C ILE A 331 30.33 -3.17 -15.59
N ALA A 332 31.28 -2.69 -14.81
CA ALA A 332 32.65 -3.21 -14.75
C ALA A 332 33.11 -3.46 -13.31
N TRP A 333 33.94 -4.49 -13.12
CA TRP A 333 34.54 -4.85 -11.85
C TRP A 333 35.77 -4.01 -11.52
N GLU A 334 36.50 -3.60 -12.56
CA GLU A 334 37.78 -2.92 -12.43
C GLU A 334 37.71 -1.51 -12.95
N LYS A 335 38.52 -0.65 -12.33
CA LYS A 335 38.72 0.73 -12.76
C LYS A 335 39.47 0.75 -14.09
N LYS A 336 38.93 1.47 -15.07
CA LYS A 336 39.54 1.75 -16.39
C LYS A 336 39.45 3.25 -16.66
N GLU A 337 40.17 3.75 -17.66
CA GLU A 337 40.15 5.17 -18.01
C GLU A 337 38.73 5.67 -18.39
N SER A 338 37.92 4.81 -19.05
CA SER A 338 36.55 5.11 -19.44
C SER A 338 35.49 4.83 -18.37
N THR A 339 35.90 4.55 -17.11
CA THR A 339 34.97 4.19 -16.05
C THR A 339 34.83 5.25 -14.98
N ILE A 340 33.63 5.35 -14.42
CA ILE A 340 33.28 6.17 -13.25
C ILE A 340 32.76 5.27 -12.12
N PRO A 341 32.74 5.73 -10.85
CA PRO A 341 32.11 5.01 -9.76
C PRO A 341 30.64 4.71 -10.00
N LEU A 342 30.22 3.47 -9.72
CA LEU A 342 28.83 3.03 -9.62
C LEU A 342 28.49 2.84 -8.15
N LEU A 343 27.70 3.73 -7.58
CA LEU A 343 27.28 3.69 -6.18
C LEU A 343 26.09 2.74 -6.00
N HIS A 344 26.20 1.85 -5.04
CA HIS A 344 25.19 0.90 -4.58
C HIS A 344 24.73 1.21 -3.17
N SER A 345 23.68 0.56 -2.71
CA SER A 345 23.21 0.67 -1.34
C SER A 345 24.26 0.23 -0.30
N CYS A 346 25.20 -0.66 -0.67
CA CYS A 346 26.32 -1.04 0.19
C CYS A 346 27.38 0.06 0.38
N ASN A 347 27.40 1.10 -0.46
CA ASN A 347 28.26 2.27 -0.27
C ASN A 347 27.74 3.21 0.85
N VAL A 348 26.52 3.02 1.32
CA VAL A 348 25.93 3.77 2.45
C VAL A 348 26.36 3.11 3.75
N LEU A 349 27.39 3.65 4.37
CA LEU A 349 27.99 3.16 5.62
C LEU A 349 28.05 4.30 6.64
N GLU A 350 27.51 4.07 7.83
CA GLU A 350 27.57 5.01 8.98
C GLU A 350 27.24 6.47 8.62
N GLY A 351 26.22 6.66 7.78
CA GLY A 351 25.76 7.99 7.37
C GLY A 351 26.62 8.68 6.33
N ARG A 352 27.56 8.00 5.70
CA ARG A 352 28.46 8.54 4.65
C ARG A 352 28.48 7.62 3.42
N ILE A 353 28.88 8.18 2.29
CA ILE A 353 29.22 7.40 1.09
C ILE A 353 30.67 6.99 1.15
N VAL A 354 30.91 5.69 1.17
CA VAL A 354 32.26 5.09 1.14
C VAL A 354 32.47 4.41 -0.21
N PHE A 355 33.53 4.79 -0.91
CA PHE A 355 33.87 4.19 -2.21
C PHE A 355 35.40 3.98 -2.33
N PRO A 356 35.86 2.80 -2.77
CA PRO A 356 35.05 1.60 -3.01
C PRO A 356 34.51 0.99 -1.71
N ALA A 357 33.41 0.25 -1.80
CA ALA A 357 32.86 -0.52 -0.68
C ALA A 357 33.42 -1.95 -0.69
N GLN A 358 33.42 -2.62 0.47
CA GLN A 358 33.67 -4.07 0.54
C GLN A 358 32.39 -4.80 0.11
N THR A 359 32.36 -5.33 -1.12
CA THR A 359 31.20 -5.97 -1.71
C THR A 359 31.59 -6.93 -2.85
N GLU A 360 30.78 -7.94 -3.06
CA GLU A 360 30.86 -8.83 -4.21
C GLU A 360 30.12 -8.28 -5.45
N LYS A 361 29.88 -6.96 -5.51
CA LYS A 361 29.24 -6.30 -6.65
C LYS A 361 30.25 -5.50 -7.45
N PRO A 362 30.08 -5.41 -8.79
CA PRO A 362 30.88 -4.53 -9.62
C PRO A 362 30.61 -3.06 -9.27
N GLN A 363 31.68 -2.26 -9.11
CA GLN A 363 31.58 -0.89 -8.59
C GLN A 363 31.96 0.19 -9.60
N TYR A 364 32.09 -0.16 -10.88
CA TYR A 364 32.45 0.80 -11.93
C TYR A 364 31.43 0.76 -13.06
N PHE A 365 31.24 1.89 -13.70
CA PHE A 365 30.34 2.07 -14.84
C PHE A 365 31.10 2.64 -16.02
N VAL A 366 31.00 1.98 -17.18
CA VAL A 366 31.64 2.40 -18.43
C VAL A 366 30.83 3.50 -19.06
N VAL A 367 31.45 4.65 -19.29
CA VAL A 367 30.81 5.78 -19.96
C VAL A 367 30.99 5.67 -21.47
N LYS A 368 29.89 5.51 -22.17
CA LYS A 368 29.75 5.60 -23.63
C LYS A 368 28.66 6.62 -23.96
N ASP A 369 28.55 7.04 -25.21
CA ASP A 369 27.58 8.05 -25.62
C ASP A 369 26.14 7.68 -25.22
N GLU A 370 25.75 6.43 -25.40
CA GLU A 370 24.43 5.91 -25.06
C GLU A 370 24.17 5.87 -23.55
N SER A 371 25.22 5.77 -22.76
CA SER A 371 25.15 5.68 -21.28
C SER A 371 25.34 7.01 -20.57
N LYS A 372 25.68 8.09 -21.27
CA LYS A 372 25.92 9.44 -20.70
C LYS A 372 24.74 9.97 -19.86
N LYS A 373 23.51 9.61 -20.22
CA LYS A 373 22.32 9.98 -19.46
C LYS A 373 22.30 9.49 -18.01
N ASN A 374 23.09 8.46 -17.71
CA ASN A 374 23.20 7.89 -16.37
C ASN A 374 24.33 8.54 -15.54
N VAL A 375 25.14 9.40 -16.17
CA VAL A 375 26.28 10.06 -15.51
C VAL A 375 25.79 11.23 -14.67
N MET A 376 26.33 11.35 -13.48
CA MET A 376 26.08 12.44 -12.54
C MET A 376 27.38 13.20 -12.26
N GLU A 377 27.31 14.52 -12.29
CA GLU A 377 28.42 15.37 -11.84
C GLU A 377 28.56 15.30 -10.33
N ASN A 378 29.81 15.30 -9.86
CA ASN A 378 30.10 15.32 -8.44
C ASN A 378 29.65 16.66 -7.83
N GLN A 379 28.71 16.55 -6.89
CA GLN A 379 28.18 17.68 -6.11
C GLN A 379 27.73 17.20 -4.72
N ASN A 380 27.60 18.11 -3.78
CA ASN A 380 27.04 17.81 -2.49
C ASN A 380 25.63 17.25 -2.63
N THR A 381 25.35 16.13 -1.99
CA THR A 381 24.01 15.52 -1.97
C THR A 381 23.82 14.62 -0.75
N VAL A 382 22.58 14.26 -0.47
CA VAL A 382 22.25 13.20 0.49
C VAL A 382 21.71 12.02 -0.30
N PHE A 383 22.32 10.86 -0.11
CA PHE A 383 21.79 9.58 -0.58
C PHE A 383 20.90 8.95 0.47
N LEU A 384 19.96 8.13 0.02
CA LEU A 384 19.06 7.33 0.85
C LEU A 384 18.96 5.92 0.29
N LYS A 385 19.09 4.91 1.14
CA LYS A 385 18.74 3.54 0.75
C LYS A 385 17.27 3.47 0.38
N ARG A 386 16.99 2.89 -0.78
CA ARG A 386 15.61 2.75 -1.27
C ARG A 386 14.93 1.48 -0.76
N ALA A 387 15.65 0.38 -0.65
CA ALA A 387 15.12 -0.87 -0.13
C ALA A 387 15.43 -0.95 1.38
N THR A 388 14.41 -0.73 2.21
CA THR A 388 14.48 -0.87 3.67
C THR A 388 13.24 -1.59 4.17
N ALA A 389 13.40 -2.57 5.05
CA ALA A 389 12.27 -3.30 5.61
C ALA A 389 11.58 -2.49 6.73
N LYS A 390 10.29 -2.75 6.97
CA LYS A 390 9.53 -2.11 8.06
C LYS A 390 10.14 -2.44 9.43
N GLU A 391 10.67 -3.63 9.56
CA GLU A 391 11.29 -4.16 10.78
C GLU A 391 12.66 -3.55 11.08
N GLU A 392 13.28 -2.86 10.11
CA GLU A 392 14.52 -2.15 10.36
C GLU A 392 14.28 -0.99 11.34
N LYS A 393 15.28 -0.73 12.19
CA LYS A 393 15.22 0.35 13.18
C LYS A 393 14.84 1.69 12.53
N ARG A 394 15.33 1.96 11.31
CA ARG A 394 14.99 3.15 10.52
C ARG A 394 14.71 2.78 9.07
N ARG A 395 13.64 3.37 8.53
CA ARG A 395 13.31 3.34 7.11
C ARG A 395 14.16 4.35 6.34
N LEU A 396 14.32 5.54 6.89
CA LEU A 396 15.15 6.58 6.33
C LEU A 396 16.60 6.35 6.77
N GLN A 397 17.45 5.91 5.85
CA GLN A 397 18.87 5.65 6.06
C GLN A 397 19.67 6.59 5.15
N PRO A 398 19.87 7.85 5.57
CA PRO A 398 20.60 8.84 4.80
C PRO A 398 22.11 8.64 4.87
N ALA A 399 22.81 9.09 3.82
CA ALA A 399 24.25 9.20 3.78
C ALA A 399 24.67 10.53 3.15
N LEU A 400 25.55 11.24 3.82
CA LEU A 400 26.20 12.43 3.28
C LEU A 400 27.16 12.07 2.15
N HIS A 401 27.09 12.83 1.06
CA HIS A 401 28.09 12.87 0.01
C HIS A 401 28.55 14.32 -0.17
N LEU A 402 29.81 14.56 0.15
CA LEU A 402 30.46 15.86 0.00
C LEU A 402 31.38 15.84 -1.21
N ALA A 403 31.19 16.78 -2.12
CA ALA A 403 31.93 16.83 -3.38
C ALA A 403 33.45 16.89 -3.17
N ASP A 404 33.89 17.69 -2.19
CA ASP A 404 35.31 17.89 -1.93
C ASP A 404 35.96 16.67 -1.24
N ALA A 405 35.17 15.79 -0.64
CA ALA A 405 35.65 14.55 -0.02
C ALA A 405 35.66 13.36 -0.98
N PHE A 406 35.23 13.53 -2.22
CA PHE A 406 35.09 12.46 -3.20
C PHE A 406 36.06 12.65 -4.37
N ALA A 407 36.95 11.69 -4.60
CA ALA A 407 38.08 11.83 -5.52
C ALA A 407 37.71 11.86 -7.02
N TYR A 408 36.46 11.55 -7.37
CA TYR A 408 36.01 11.46 -8.74
C TYR A 408 35.16 12.68 -9.15
N LYS A 409 35.33 13.16 -10.37
CA LYS A 409 34.53 14.28 -10.91
C LYS A 409 33.11 13.88 -11.29
N GLN A 410 32.89 12.62 -11.59
CA GLN A 410 31.62 12.05 -12.02
C GLN A 410 31.41 10.69 -11.37
N PHE A 411 30.15 10.30 -11.21
CA PHE A 411 29.72 9.00 -10.73
C PHE A 411 28.34 8.65 -11.29
N THR A 412 27.85 7.46 -10.98
CA THR A 412 26.44 7.09 -11.19
C THR A 412 25.93 6.30 -10.01
N ALA A 413 24.61 6.11 -9.92
CA ALA A 413 23.97 5.41 -8.82
C ALA A 413 22.98 4.34 -9.35
N GLU A 414 22.98 3.21 -8.67
CA GLU A 414 22.06 2.11 -8.89
C GLU A 414 20.66 2.47 -8.34
N ASN A 415 19.62 1.84 -8.91
CA ASN A 415 18.22 2.13 -8.62
C ASN A 415 17.75 1.75 -7.19
N HIS A 416 18.59 1.17 -6.35
CA HIS A 416 18.36 0.97 -4.91
C HIS A 416 18.84 2.14 -4.04
N LEU A 417 19.27 3.23 -4.67
CA LEU A 417 19.57 4.51 -4.01
C LEU A 417 18.65 5.61 -4.53
N ASN A 418 18.17 6.46 -3.62
CA ASN A 418 17.66 7.78 -3.92
C ASN A 418 18.72 8.81 -3.61
N TYR A 419 18.70 9.96 -4.28
CA TYR A 419 19.60 11.09 -4.06
C TYR A 419 18.88 12.41 -4.21
N LEU A 420 19.35 13.43 -3.47
CA LEU A 420 18.77 14.77 -3.47
C LEU A 420 19.45 15.65 -4.52
N ILE A 421 18.67 16.42 -5.26
CA ILE A 421 19.16 17.50 -6.11
C ILE A 421 18.47 18.80 -5.76
N LYS A 422 19.08 19.93 -6.11
CA LYS A 422 18.45 21.25 -6.14
C LYS A 422 18.19 21.65 -7.58
N VAL A 423 17.00 22.13 -7.88
CA VAL A 423 16.60 22.47 -9.25
C VAL A 423 17.29 23.77 -9.68
N GLY A 424 18.10 23.70 -10.74
CA GLY A 424 18.79 24.87 -11.30
C GLY A 424 20.06 25.33 -10.52
N GLU A 425 20.35 24.75 -9.36
CA GLU A 425 21.48 25.16 -8.51
C GLU A 425 22.18 23.95 -7.91
N ARG A 426 23.38 24.16 -7.35
CA ARG A 426 24.07 23.17 -6.49
C ARG A 426 23.58 23.29 -5.05
N ILE A 427 23.56 22.17 -4.34
CA ILE A 427 23.24 22.14 -2.91
C ILE A 427 24.42 22.68 -2.11
N SER A 428 24.20 23.70 -1.29
CA SER A 428 25.21 24.25 -0.39
C SER A 428 25.51 23.28 0.78
N LEU A 429 26.67 23.44 1.41
CA LEU A 429 27.04 22.65 2.60
C LEU A 429 25.98 22.75 3.70
N CYS A 430 25.47 23.94 4.00
CA CYS A 430 24.43 24.08 5.01
C CYS A 430 23.13 23.34 4.65
N GLU A 431 22.74 23.35 3.37
CA GLU A 431 21.54 22.66 2.94
C GLU A 431 21.70 21.14 2.98
N VAL A 432 22.85 20.61 2.54
CA VAL A 432 23.07 19.15 2.55
C VAL A 432 23.11 18.58 3.97
N TYR A 433 23.79 19.28 4.91
CA TYR A 433 23.78 18.88 6.32
C TYR A 433 22.39 19.07 6.96
N GLY A 434 21.66 20.12 6.57
CA GLY A 434 20.27 20.32 7.00
C GLY A 434 19.37 19.15 6.60
N PHE A 435 19.39 18.74 5.34
CA PHE A 435 18.64 17.58 4.87
C PHE A 435 19.08 16.27 5.51
N TYR A 436 20.37 16.07 5.69
CA TYR A 436 20.88 14.89 6.39
C TYR A 436 20.32 14.81 7.82
N THR A 437 20.30 15.93 8.55
CA THR A 437 19.75 16.02 9.91
C THR A 437 18.25 15.75 9.94
N LEU A 438 17.47 16.35 9.03
CA LEU A 438 16.04 16.08 8.92
C LEU A 438 15.76 14.58 8.68
N LEU A 439 16.43 13.98 7.69
CA LEU A 439 16.27 12.57 7.33
C LEU A 439 16.71 11.62 8.45
N SER A 440 17.65 12.06 9.31
CA SER A 440 18.12 11.33 10.47
C SER A 440 17.25 11.53 11.71
N SER A 441 16.31 12.48 11.69
CA SER A 441 15.45 12.79 12.82
C SER A 441 14.32 11.75 13.00
N ASP A 442 13.87 11.56 14.24
CA ASP A 442 12.76 10.67 14.55
C ASP A 442 11.42 11.23 14.05
N ILE A 443 11.30 12.56 13.96
CA ILE A 443 10.08 13.22 13.44
C ILE A 443 9.87 12.85 11.97
N TRP A 444 10.91 12.94 11.14
CA TRP A 444 10.83 12.57 9.72
C TRP A 444 10.66 11.07 9.53
N GLU A 445 11.33 10.25 10.34
CA GLU A 445 11.17 8.79 10.33
C GLU A 445 9.72 8.38 10.65
N ARG A 446 9.11 8.93 11.72
CA ARG A 446 7.74 8.68 12.11
C ARG A 446 6.75 9.13 11.02
N TYR A 447 6.91 10.36 10.51
CA TYR A 447 6.05 10.87 9.45
C TYR A 447 6.13 9.99 8.19
N TYR A 448 7.33 9.59 7.81
CA TYR A 448 7.52 8.70 6.66
C TYR A 448 6.86 7.33 6.87
N ARG A 449 6.92 6.77 8.07
CA ARG A 449 6.23 5.50 8.39
C ARG A 449 4.71 5.61 8.34
N MET A 450 4.15 6.73 8.74
CA MET A 450 2.71 7.00 8.60
C MET A 450 2.30 7.09 7.13
N LEU A 451 3.13 7.69 6.29
CA LEU A 451 2.88 7.89 4.86
C LEU A 451 3.11 6.61 4.05
N ASN A 452 4.25 5.95 4.22
CA ASN A 452 4.68 4.86 3.35
C ASN A 452 4.08 3.51 3.73
N GLY A 453 3.37 2.90 2.79
CA GLY A 453 2.77 1.56 2.91
C GLY A 453 3.51 0.47 2.11
N SER A 454 4.77 0.70 1.71
CA SER A 454 5.54 -0.24 0.90
C SER A 454 6.90 -0.56 1.52
N THR A 455 7.61 -1.54 0.97
CA THR A 455 8.98 -1.89 1.40
C THR A 455 10.05 -0.99 0.79
N GLN A 456 9.68 -0.08 -0.09
CA GLN A 456 10.62 0.84 -0.75
C GLN A 456 10.41 2.26 -0.27
N VAL A 457 11.51 3.00 -0.10
CA VAL A 457 11.52 4.44 0.09
C VAL A 457 11.41 5.09 -1.28
N ASN A 458 10.24 5.65 -1.60
CA ASN A 458 9.96 6.19 -2.92
C ASN A 458 10.31 7.69 -2.99
N SER A 459 11.00 8.08 -4.04
CA SER A 459 11.35 9.49 -4.28
C SER A 459 10.13 10.41 -4.39
N ALA A 460 9.02 9.93 -4.96
CA ALA A 460 7.78 10.70 -5.02
C ALA A 460 7.22 11.05 -3.64
N GLU A 461 7.24 10.10 -2.70
CA GLU A 461 6.81 10.33 -1.31
C GLU A 461 7.75 11.31 -0.59
N LEU A 462 9.07 11.15 -0.77
CA LEU A 462 10.07 12.06 -0.21
C LEU A 462 9.88 13.50 -0.70
N ASN A 463 9.53 13.70 -1.96
CA ASN A 463 9.33 15.02 -2.57
C ASN A 463 8.12 15.77 -1.99
N THR A 464 7.14 15.06 -1.45
CA THR A 464 5.97 15.65 -0.80
C THR A 464 6.13 15.83 0.71
N MET A 465 7.25 15.39 1.29
CA MET A 465 7.49 15.56 2.73
C MET A 465 7.64 17.04 3.08
N PRO A 466 6.96 17.51 4.13
CA PRO A 466 7.08 18.89 4.61
C PRO A 466 8.49 19.19 5.13
N ILE A 467 9.00 20.39 4.86
CA ILE A 467 10.28 20.86 5.35
C ILE A 467 10.17 22.27 5.97
N PRO A 468 11.06 22.63 6.90
CA PRO A 468 11.10 23.97 7.45
C PRO A 468 11.50 25.01 6.39
N ALA A 469 11.27 26.28 6.67
CA ALA A 469 11.70 27.38 5.83
C ALA A 469 13.23 27.30 5.58
N LYS A 470 13.67 27.83 4.43
CA LYS A 470 15.06 27.72 3.94
C LYS A 470 16.10 28.21 4.97
N ASP A 471 15.82 29.31 5.64
CA ASP A 471 16.71 29.88 6.67
C ASP A 471 16.84 28.98 7.89
N VAL A 472 15.72 28.31 8.29
CA VAL A 472 15.71 27.33 9.38
C VAL A 472 16.48 26.07 8.98
N LEU A 473 16.26 25.56 7.76
CA LEU A 473 17.01 24.42 7.22
C LEU A 473 18.52 24.69 7.23
N GLN A 474 18.93 25.89 6.79
CA GLN A 474 20.34 26.29 6.78
C GLN A 474 20.91 26.46 8.19
N LYS A 475 20.13 26.94 9.18
CA LYS A 475 20.55 27.01 10.58
C LYS A 475 20.78 25.61 11.15
N ILE A 476 19.86 24.66 10.91
CA ILE A 476 20.01 23.25 11.30
C ILE A 476 21.32 22.70 10.71
N GLY A 477 21.57 22.93 9.43
CA GLY A 477 22.78 22.44 8.78
C GLY A 477 24.06 23.06 9.33
N LYS A 478 24.07 24.38 9.63
CA LYS A 478 25.20 25.04 10.25
C LYS A 478 25.53 24.46 11.63
N THR A 479 24.53 24.11 12.43
CA THR A 479 24.72 23.46 13.73
C THR A 479 25.30 22.06 13.54
N ALA A 480 24.71 21.25 12.68
CA ALA A 480 25.19 19.90 12.39
C ALA A 480 26.63 19.87 11.87
N MET A 481 27.04 20.83 11.03
CA MET A 481 28.43 20.95 10.54
C MET A 481 29.46 21.16 11.67
N ARG A 482 29.06 21.73 12.80
CA ARG A 482 29.96 21.93 13.95
C ARG A 482 30.12 20.66 14.77
N GLU A 483 29.07 19.85 14.83
CA GLU A 483 29.06 18.59 15.60
C GLU A 483 29.75 17.44 14.85
N TRP A 484 29.86 17.54 13.52
CA TRP A 484 30.47 16.53 12.63
C TRP A 484 31.97 16.76 12.40
N LYS A 485 32.55 17.83 12.99
CA LYS A 485 34.00 18.05 13.04
C LYS A 485 34.61 17.31 14.22
#